data_b090feb8f4acbcb474e2b607cb5ed69e
#
_entry.id   b090feb8f4acbcb474e2b607cb5ed69e
#
_cell.length_a   1.000
_cell.length_b   1.000
_cell.length_c   1.000
_cell.angle_alpha   90.00
_cell.angle_beta   90.00
_cell.angle_gamma   90.00
#
_symmetry.space_group_name_H-M   'P 1'
#
loop_
_entity.id
_entity.type
_entity.pdbx_description
1 polymer ?
#
loop_
_entity_poly.entity_id
_entity_poly.type
_entity_poly.pdbx_seq_one_letter_code
_entity_poly.pdbx_strand_id
1 'polypeptide(L)'
;GSGGKDSFFTSHMLQHKYGMNPLTITWAPNMYTPWGLKNMENWVNSGVDNCLLTPNRRVQRLLTRLSLENLLHPFQAFQFGQKYLAPRIAMQHNIELIFYGEHASEYGNPLEETETPIMDEHYFINDNVDDLYVGGTSHADLINKFGLSLADLKHYTPLSTKEIGNSKIEVHYFGYYEPWHPQGNYYYAVEHGGFITAPERLSGTYNKYSSIDDKMEE
;
A
#
# COMPACT_ATOMS: atom_id res chain seq x y z
N GLY A 1 -3.91 -2.69 -2.54
CA GLY A 1 -5.09 -2.73 -1.66
C GLY A 1 -5.00 -3.81 -0.61
N SER A 2 -5.85 -3.76 0.39
CA SER A 2 -5.88 -4.73 1.50
C SER A 2 -7.23 -5.44 1.62
N GLY A 3 -8.17 -5.15 0.73
CA GLY A 3 -9.57 -5.56 0.87
C GLY A 3 -10.39 -4.56 1.70
N GLY A 4 -9.80 -3.46 2.12
CA GLY A 4 -10.49 -2.35 2.77
C GLY A 4 -11.49 -1.66 1.82
N LYS A 5 -12.37 -0.84 2.39
CA LYS A 5 -13.44 -0.14 1.66
C LYS A 5 -12.94 0.67 0.44
N ASP A 6 -11.79 1.33 0.56
CA ASP A 6 -11.24 2.16 -0.52
C ASP A 6 -10.65 1.32 -1.65
N SER A 7 -9.97 0.23 -1.32
CA SER A 7 -9.48 -0.73 -2.32
C SER A 7 -10.60 -1.37 -3.11
N PHE A 8 -11.69 -1.75 -2.42
CA PHE A 8 -12.88 -2.29 -3.05
C PHE A 8 -13.53 -1.25 -3.97
N PHE A 9 -13.79 -0.05 -3.44
CA PHE A 9 -14.40 1.04 -4.20
C PHE A 9 -13.62 1.33 -5.49
N THR A 10 -12.30 1.55 -5.36
CA THR A 10 -11.45 1.86 -6.51
C THR A 10 -11.46 0.76 -7.55
N SER A 11 -11.19 -0.50 -7.17
CA SER A 11 -11.12 -1.60 -8.13
C SER A 11 -12.48 -1.87 -8.81
N HIS A 12 -13.57 -1.80 -8.06
CA HIS A 12 -14.92 -2.00 -8.58
C HIS A 12 -15.35 -0.87 -9.52
N MET A 13 -15.04 0.40 -9.20
CA MET A 13 -15.29 1.54 -10.08
C MET A 13 -14.48 1.47 -11.36
N LEU A 14 -13.20 1.12 -11.29
CA LEU A 14 -12.35 0.92 -12.46
C LEU A 14 -12.93 -0.15 -13.39
N GLN A 15 -13.45 -1.22 -12.82
CA GLN A 15 -14.02 -2.34 -13.58
C GLN A 15 -15.41 -2.01 -14.16
N HIS A 16 -16.32 -1.52 -13.34
CA HIS A 16 -17.74 -1.40 -13.73
C HIS A 16 -18.12 -0.05 -14.34
N LYS A 17 -17.47 1.05 -13.92
CA LYS A 17 -17.71 2.38 -14.47
C LYS A 17 -16.80 2.71 -15.65
N TYR A 18 -15.51 2.36 -15.52
CA TYR A 18 -14.51 2.69 -16.53
C TYR A 18 -14.21 1.56 -17.51
N GLY A 19 -14.76 0.35 -17.30
CA GLY A 19 -14.58 -0.80 -18.21
C GLY A 19 -13.15 -1.33 -18.25
N MET A 20 -12.35 -1.06 -17.22
CA MET A 20 -10.98 -1.56 -17.09
C MET A 20 -10.95 -2.97 -16.50
N ASN A 21 -9.81 -3.65 -16.63
CA ASN A 21 -9.55 -4.94 -15.97
C ASN A 21 -8.34 -4.80 -15.03
N PRO A 22 -8.53 -4.28 -13.80
CA PRO A 22 -7.43 -3.99 -12.90
C PRO A 22 -6.82 -5.27 -12.31
N LEU A 23 -5.48 -5.38 -12.35
CA LEU A 23 -4.72 -6.29 -11.51
C LEU A 23 -4.53 -5.63 -10.16
N THR A 24 -5.11 -6.18 -9.12
CA THR A 24 -4.97 -5.66 -7.76
C THR A 24 -3.72 -6.22 -7.08
N ILE A 25 -3.04 -5.38 -6.30
CA ILE A 25 -1.79 -5.75 -5.62
C ILE A 25 -1.95 -5.53 -4.13
N THR A 26 -1.60 -6.55 -3.35
CA THR A 26 -1.68 -6.53 -1.90
C THR A 26 -0.31 -6.79 -1.28
N TRP A 27 0.13 -5.88 -0.44
CA TRP A 27 1.16 -6.14 0.57
C TRP A 27 0.48 -6.65 1.82
N ALA A 28 0.79 -7.87 2.24
CA ALA A 28 0.11 -8.50 3.37
C ALA A 28 0.30 -7.70 4.66
N PRO A 29 -0.76 -7.42 5.43
CA PRO A 29 -0.67 -6.84 6.78
C PRO A 29 0.33 -7.55 7.68
N ASN A 30 0.85 -6.84 8.66
CA ASN A 30 1.76 -7.46 9.64
C ASN A 30 1.08 -8.61 10.36
N MET A 31 -0.17 -8.41 10.76
CA MET A 31 -0.98 -9.43 11.42
C MET A 31 -2.47 -9.19 11.16
N TYR A 32 -3.06 -9.99 10.28
CA TYR A 32 -4.48 -9.88 9.97
C TYR A 32 -5.38 -9.94 11.21
N THR A 33 -6.39 -9.08 11.23
CA THR A 33 -7.57 -9.28 12.08
C THR A 33 -8.52 -10.29 11.42
N PRO A 34 -9.46 -10.91 12.16
CA PRO A 34 -10.45 -11.80 11.55
C PRO A 34 -11.32 -11.13 10.48
N TRP A 35 -11.73 -9.87 10.72
CA TRP A 35 -12.51 -9.07 9.76
C TRP A 35 -11.67 -8.56 8.59
N GLY A 36 -10.42 -8.17 8.83
CA GLY A 36 -9.49 -7.81 7.76
C GLY A 36 -9.24 -8.97 6.79
N LEU A 37 -9.02 -10.17 7.32
CA LEU A 37 -8.89 -11.38 6.50
C LEU A 37 -10.17 -11.66 5.71
N LYS A 38 -11.34 -11.55 6.36
CA LYS A 38 -12.63 -11.76 5.71
C LYS A 38 -12.90 -10.74 4.60
N ASN A 39 -12.57 -9.49 4.81
CA ASN A 39 -12.70 -8.44 3.80
C ASN A 39 -11.77 -8.68 2.61
N MET A 40 -10.54 -9.14 2.86
CA MET A 40 -9.61 -9.53 1.81
C MET A 40 -10.18 -10.70 0.96
N GLU A 41 -10.74 -11.73 1.61
CA GLU A 41 -11.41 -12.84 0.92
C GLU A 41 -12.60 -12.37 0.09
N ASN A 42 -13.47 -11.53 0.65
CA ASN A 42 -14.63 -10.98 -0.04
C ASN A 42 -14.19 -10.18 -1.27
N TRP A 43 -13.15 -9.34 -1.13
CA TRP A 43 -12.63 -8.55 -2.23
C TRP A 43 -12.05 -9.41 -3.36
N VAL A 44 -11.21 -10.38 -3.06
CA VAL A 44 -10.66 -11.31 -4.08
C VAL A 44 -11.79 -12.09 -4.76
N ASN A 45 -12.80 -12.52 -4.01
CA ASN A 45 -13.95 -13.25 -4.54
C ASN A 45 -14.93 -12.36 -5.32
N SER A 46 -14.77 -11.04 -5.32
CA SER A 46 -15.63 -10.11 -6.10
C SER A 46 -15.33 -10.11 -7.60
N GLY A 47 -14.30 -10.84 -8.05
CA GLY A 47 -13.98 -11.00 -9.47
C GLY A 47 -12.79 -10.16 -9.93
N VAL A 48 -11.92 -9.73 -9.04
CA VAL A 48 -10.66 -9.06 -9.37
C VAL A 48 -9.49 -10.04 -9.34
N ASP A 49 -8.57 -9.90 -10.29
CA ASP A 49 -7.28 -10.57 -10.19
C ASP A 49 -6.44 -9.93 -9.08
N ASN A 50 -5.79 -10.77 -8.24
CA ASN A 50 -4.99 -10.27 -7.12
C ASN A 50 -3.61 -10.92 -7.02
N CYS A 51 -2.59 -10.10 -6.84
CA CYS A 51 -1.25 -10.50 -6.43
C CYS A 51 -1.04 -10.16 -4.96
N LEU A 52 -1.04 -11.17 -4.08
CA LEU A 52 -0.72 -11.03 -2.67
C LEU A 52 0.75 -11.34 -2.43
N LEU A 53 1.52 -10.37 -1.94
CA LEU A 53 2.87 -10.59 -1.45
C LEU A 53 2.89 -10.62 0.08
N THR A 54 3.31 -11.75 0.62
CA THR A 54 3.65 -11.87 2.04
C THR A 54 5.17 -11.73 2.18
N PRO A 55 5.67 -10.63 2.76
CA PRO A 55 7.12 -10.46 2.91
C PRO A 55 7.69 -11.48 3.89
N ASN A 56 9.04 -11.66 3.85
CA ASN A 56 9.73 -12.46 4.87
C ASN A 56 9.41 -11.92 6.27
N ARG A 57 8.65 -12.68 7.04
CA ARG A 57 8.12 -12.25 8.34
C ARG A 57 9.21 -11.96 9.39
N ARG A 58 10.40 -12.54 9.26
CA ARG A 58 11.53 -12.23 10.14
C ARG A 58 12.10 -10.85 9.83
N VAL A 59 12.27 -10.56 8.54
CA VAL A 59 12.75 -9.25 8.05
C VAL A 59 11.72 -8.18 8.41
N GLN A 60 10.46 -8.38 8.04
CA GLN A 60 9.38 -7.42 8.33
C GLN A 60 9.31 -7.09 9.83
N ARG A 61 9.37 -8.10 10.71
CA ARG A 61 9.35 -7.89 12.16
C ARG A 61 10.54 -7.08 12.67
N LEU A 62 11.75 -7.36 12.15
CA LEU A 62 12.95 -6.59 12.50
C LEU A 62 12.80 -5.13 12.08
N LEU A 63 12.40 -4.88 10.83
CA LEU A 63 12.22 -3.53 10.30
C LEU A 63 11.11 -2.76 11.01
N THR A 64 9.99 -3.42 11.32
CA THR A 64 8.90 -2.83 12.13
C THR A 64 9.39 -2.43 13.52
N ARG A 65 10.19 -3.29 14.20
CA ARG A 65 10.77 -2.96 15.50
C ARG A 65 11.70 -1.76 15.41
N LEU A 66 12.62 -1.75 14.44
CA LEU A 66 13.54 -0.62 14.24
C LEU A 66 12.77 0.68 13.90
N SER A 67 11.71 0.58 13.11
CA SER A 67 10.84 1.71 12.82
C SER A 67 10.20 2.28 14.09
N LEU A 68 9.73 1.43 14.98
CA LEU A 68 9.16 1.85 16.26
C LEU A 68 10.24 2.47 17.19
N GLU A 69 11.39 1.80 17.33
CA GLU A 69 12.48 2.22 18.23
C GLU A 69 13.11 3.55 17.79
N ASN A 70 13.31 3.76 16.49
CA ASN A 70 14.02 4.92 15.96
C ASN A 70 13.10 6.09 15.55
N LEU A 71 11.88 5.80 15.09
CA LEU A 71 10.98 6.78 14.48
C LEU A 71 9.67 6.96 15.26
N LEU A 72 9.42 6.13 16.28
CA LEU A 72 8.13 6.04 16.99
C LEU A 72 6.94 5.77 16.04
N HIS A 73 7.22 5.15 14.90
CA HIS A 73 6.25 4.89 13.84
C HIS A 73 6.48 3.47 13.25
N PRO A 74 5.72 2.45 13.67
CA PRO A 74 5.99 1.06 13.32
C PRO A 74 5.72 0.70 11.85
N PHE A 75 4.97 1.54 11.10
CA PHE A 75 4.49 1.22 9.77
C PHE A 75 5.39 1.63 8.62
N GLN A 76 6.56 2.28 8.84
CA GLN A 76 7.39 2.75 7.74
C GLN A 76 7.79 1.63 6.78
N ALA A 77 8.25 0.49 7.30
CA ALA A 77 8.60 -0.67 6.46
C ALA A 77 7.39 -1.20 5.67
N PHE A 78 6.21 -1.23 6.29
CA PHE A 78 4.97 -1.62 5.63
C PHE A 78 4.61 -0.65 4.50
N GLN A 79 4.69 0.65 4.74
CA GLN A 79 4.43 1.70 3.75
C GLN A 79 5.39 1.61 2.55
N PHE A 80 6.69 1.34 2.80
CA PHE A 80 7.65 1.14 1.72
C PHE A 80 7.32 -0.10 0.88
N GLY A 81 6.93 -1.21 1.54
CA GLY A 81 6.46 -2.39 0.84
C GLY A 81 5.28 -2.10 -0.09
N GLN A 82 4.28 -1.38 0.38
CA GLN A 82 3.14 -0.96 -0.43
C GLN A 82 3.56 -0.05 -1.60
N LYS A 83 4.41 0.94 -1.33
CA LYS A 83 4.83 1.94 -2.31
C LYS A 83 5.70 1.35 -3.42
N TYR A 84 6.61 0.44 -3.10
CA TYR A 84 7.58 -0.06 -4.07
C TYR A 84 7.15 -1.36 -4.76
N LEU A 85 6.18 -2.10 -4.19
CA LEU A 85 5.70 -3.34 -4.80
C LEU A 85 4.90 -3.08 -6.08
N ALA A 86 3.99 -2.11 -6.06
CA ALA A 86 3.09 -1.88 -7.19
C ALA A 86 3.85 -1.54 -8.49
N PRO A 87 4.81 -0.60 -8.52
CA PRO A 87 5.62 -0.35 -9.71
C PRO A 87 6.42 -1.57 -10.18
N ARG A 88 6.96 -2.39 -9.26
CA ARG A 88 7.70 -3.62 -9.62
C ARG A 88 6.83 -4.66 -10.32
N ILE A 89 5.63 -4.86 -9.83
CA ILE A 89 4.67 -5.79 -10.45
C ILE A 89 4.17 -5.22 -11.78
N ALA A 90 3.89 -3.94 -11.84
CA ALA A 90 3.46 -3.26 -13.06
C ALA A 90 4.48 -3.44 -14.20
N MET A 91 5.77 -3.26 -13.94
CA MET A 91 6.84 -3.53 -14.91
C MET A 91 6.85 -4.98 -15.40
N GLN A 92 6.68 -5.95 -14.48
CA GLN A 92 6.69 -7.38 -14.83
C GLN A 92 5.53 -7.77 -15.73
N HIS A 93 4.40 -7.08 -15.60
CA HIS A 93 3.18 -7.33 -16.37
C HIS A 93 2.97 -6.36 -17.54
N ASN A 94 3.92 -5.45 -17.81
CA ASN A 94 3.80 -4.39 -18.83
C ASN A 94 2.54 -3.51 -18.61
N ILE A 95 2.25 -3.18 -17.36
CA ILE A 95 1.15 -2.29 -16.97
C ILE A 95 1.76 -0.90 -16.75
N GLU A 96 1.23 0.12 -17.44
CA GLU A 96 1.73 1.49 -17.36
C GLU A 96 0.99 2.33 -16.32
N LEU A 97 -0.26 1.98 -15.97
CA LEU A 97 -1.11 2.79 -15.11
C LEU A 97 -1.39 2.11 -13.77
N ILE A 98 -1.08 2.81 -12.68
CA ILE A 98 -1.32 2.35 -11.30
C ILE A 98 -2.27 3.34 -10.61
N PHE A 99 -3.25 2.83 -9.87
CA PHE A 99 -4.12 3.62 -9.02
C PHE A 99 -3.94 3.32 -7.54
N TYR A 100 -3.79 4.38 -6.74
CA TYR A 100 -4.03 4.36 -5.30
C TYR A 100 -5.45 4.88 -5.02
N GLY A 101 -6.11 4.30 -4.01
CA GLY A 101 -7.55 4.53 -3.78
C GLY A 101 -7.89 5.88 -3.18
N GLU A 102 -6.93 6.55 -2.56
CA GLU A 102 -7.13 7.77 -1.79
C GLU A 102 -6.79 9.03 -2.62
N HIS A 103 -6.71 10.15 -1.93
CA HIS A 103 -6.20 11.42 -2.44
C HIS A 103 -4.78 11.67 -1.92
N ALA A 104 -3.95 12.41 -2.65
CA ALA A 104 -2.56 12.68 -2.26
C ALA A 104 -2.44 13.30 -0.86
N SER A 105 -3.39 14.14 -0.46
CA SER A 105 -3.42 14.76 0.87
C SER A 105 -3.54 13.77 2.05
N GLU A 106 -4.10 12.59 1.82
CA GLU A 106 -4.22 11.53 2.84
C GLU A 106 -2.87 10.89 3.17
N TYR A 107 -1.89 11.03 2.27
CA TYR A 107 -0.52 10.54 2.47
C TYR A 107 0.41 11.59 3.09
N GLY A 108 -0.11 12.81 3.37
CA GLY A 108 0.69 13.91 3.93
C GLY A 108 1.67 14.53 2.93
N ASN A 109 1.39 14.44 1.64
CA ASN A 109 2.19 15.08 0.60
C ASN A 109 2.17 16.61 0.73
N PRO A 110 3.23 17.32 0.28
CA PRO A 110 3.24 18.77 0.19
C PRO A 110 2.05 19.32 -0.62
N LEU A 111 1.56 20.50 -0.27
CA LEU A 111 0.39 21.10 -0.93
C LEU A 111 0.57 21.24 -2.45
N GLU A 112 1.78 21.57 -2.89
CA GLU A 112 2.11 21.72 -4.30
C GLU A 112 1.93 20.41 -5.09
N GLU A 113 2.10 19.27 -4.44
CA GLU A 113 1.92 17.95 -5.05
C GLU A 113 0.47 17.46 -4.98
N THR A 114 -0.38 18.12 -4.17
CA THR A 114 -1.80 17.77 -4.09
C THR A 114 -2.65 18.42 -5.17
N GLU A 115 -2.07 19.20 -6.07
CA GLU A 115 -2.77 19.82 -7.21
C GLU A 115 -2.80 18.92 -8.46
N THR A 116 -2.06 17.81 -8.45
CA THR A 116 -2.00 16.86 -9.56
C THR A 116 -2.49 15.47 -9.15
N PRO A 117 -3.17 14.73 -10.04
CA PRO A 117 -3.53 13.34 -9.78
C PRO A 117 -2.34 12.39 -9.80
N ILE A 118 -1.18 12.81 -10.34
CA ILE A 118 -0.01 11.96 -10.59
C ILE A 118 0.94 12.05 -9.39
N MET A 119 1.33 10.90 -8.87
CA MET A 119 2.38 10.79 -7.86
C MET A 119 3.74 11.08 -8.50
N ASP A 120 4.53 11.96 -7.89
CA ASP A 120 5.88 12.23 -8.35
C ASP A 120 6.77 10.96 -8.27
N GLU A 121 7.62 10.77 -9.28
CA GLU A 121 8.46 9.58 -9.40
C GLU A 121 9.46 9.42 -8.25
N HIS A 122 9.89 10.52 -7.60
CA HIS A 122 10.81 10.46 -6.46
C HIS A 122 10.27 9.63 -5.29
N TYR A 123 8.95 9.41 -5.20
CA TYR A 123 8.35 8.56 -4.17
C TYR A 123 8.63 7.06 -4.36
N PHE A 124 8.99 6.62 -5.56
CA PHE A 124 9.25 5.20 -5.84
C PHE A 124 10.52 4.93 -6.66
N ILE A 125 11.23 6.00 -7.10
CA ILE A 125 12.53 5.91 -7.79
C ILE A 125 13.59 6.64 -6.97
N ASN A 126 14.72 5.98 -6.72
CA ASN A 126 15.89 6.60 -6.10
C ASN A 126 17.17 5.85 -6.49
N ASP A 127 18.13 6.54 -7.07
CA ASP A 127 19.44 6.00 -7.45
C ASP A 127 20.52 6.20 -6.39
N ASN A 128 20.24 7.01 -5.36
CA ASN A 128 21.20 7.28 -4.30
C ASN A 128 21.17 6.21 -3.22
N VAL A 129 22.15 5.31 -3.26
CA VAL A 129 22.28 4.19 -2.32
C VAL A 129 22.53 4.67 -0.89
N ASP A 130 23.18 5.82 -0.71
CA ASP A 130 23.50 6.38 0.59
C ASP A 130 22.28 6.92 1.33
N ASP A 131 21.20 7.25 0.57
CA ASP A 131 19.93 7.74 1.12
C ASP A 131 18.93 6.62 1.43
N LEU A 132 19.33 5.35 1.32
CA LEU A 132 18.43 4.23 1.56
C LEU A 132 18.38 3.89 3.06
N TYR A 133 17.27 4.23 3.67
CA TYR A 133 16.96 3.96 5.08
C TYR A 133 15.64 3.21 5.21
N VAL A 134 15.60 2.25 6.14
CA VAL A 134 14.36 1.60 6.57
C VAL A 134 14.36 1.50 8.08
N GLY A 135 13.29 1.94 8.71
CA GLY A 135 13.21 1.95 10.18
C GLY A 135 14.26 2.86 10.83
N GLY A 136 14.57 4.02 10.19
CA GLY A 136 15.61 4.92 10.69
C GLY A 136 17.02 4.33 10.65
N THR A 137 17.22 3.21 9.95
CA THR A 137 18.51 2.49 9.87
C THR A 137 18.96 2.41 8.41
N SER A 138 20.22 2.75 8.14
CA SER A 138 20.75 2.69 6.78
C SER A 138 20.82 1.25 6.26
N HIS A 139 20.73 1.05 4.95
CA HIS A 139 20.91 -0.26 4.33
C HIS A 139 22.26 -0.88 4.70
N ALA A 140 23.34 -0.08 4.77
CA ALA A 140 24.64 -0.54 5.18
C ALA A 140 24.62 -1.13 6.61
N ASP A 141 23.97 -0.47 7.54
CA ASP A 141 23.82 -0.94 8.91
C ASP A 141 22.92 -2.17 9.02
N LEU A 142 21.83 -2.21 8.23
CA LEU A 142 20.95 -3.39 8.18
C LEU A 142 21.72 -4.64 7.71
N ILE A 143 22.65 -4.49 6.76
CA ILE A 143 23.50 -5.57 6.28
C ILE A 143 24.57 -5.91 7.31
N ASN A 144 25.35 -4.92 7.77
CA ASN A 144 26.55 -5.15 8.57
C ASN A 144 26.25 -5.49 10.04
N LYS A 145 25.21 -4.87 10.63
CA LYS A 145 24.89 -5.05 12.07
C LYS A 145 23.78 -6.07 12.31
N PHE A 146 22.82 -6.17 11.37
CA PHE A 146 21.66 -7.04 11.53
C PHE A 146 21.70 -8.28 10.62
N GLY A 147 22.71 -8.40 9.76
CA GLY A 147 22.95 -9.59 8.93
C GLY A 147 21.93 -9.80 7.82
N LEU A 148 21.23 -8.74 7.37
CA LEU A 148 20.34 -8.80 6.22
C LEU A 148 21.13 -8.81 4.91
N SER A 149 20.56 -9.40 3.88
CA SER A 149 21.09 -9.37 2.52
C SER A 149 20.38 -8.30 1.68
N LEU A 150 20.97 -7.92 0.54
CA LEU A 150 20.28 -7.07 -0.45
C LEU A 150 18.97 -7.70 -0.94
N ALA A 151 18.91 -9.02 -1.02
CA ALA A 151 17.68 -9.73 -1.41
C ALA A 151 16.57 -9.56 -0.35
N ASP A 152 16.91 -9.53 0.94
CA ASP A 152 15.96 -9.28 2.02
C ASP A 152 15.40 -7.86 1.97
N LEU A 153 16.19 -6.88 1.53
CA LEU A 153 15.83 -5.47 1.46
C LEU A 153 15.14 -5.08 0.15
N LYS A 154 15.17 -5.94 -0.87
CA LYS A 154 14.68 -5.62 -2.23
C LYS A 154 13.28 -5.01 -2.26
N HIS A 155 12.36 -5.50 -1.46
CA HIS A 155 10.97 -5.03 -1.46
C HIS A 155 10.77 -3.73 -0.66
N TYR A 156 11.75 -3.33 0.13
CA TYR A 156 11.76 -2.11 0.94
C TYR A 156 12.61 -0.99 0.33
N THR A 157 13.15 -1.25 -0.87
CA THR A 157 14.03 -0.34 -1.61
C THR A 157 13.26 0.22 -2.80
N PRO A 158 13.36 1.54 -3.09
CA PRO A 158 12.80 2.10 -4.31
C PRO A 158 13.42 1.46 -5.56
N LEU A 159 12.81 1.69 -6.71
CA LEU A 159 13.38 1.31 -7.99
C LEU A 159 14.54 2.25 -8.34
N SER A 160 15.55 1.73 -9.02
CA SER A 160 16.54 2.58 -9.68
C SER A 160 16.04 3.02 -11.07
N THR A 161 16.54 4.14 -11.57
CA THR A 161 16.30 4.59 -12.95
C THR A 161 16.67 3.49 -13.95
N LYS A 162 17.72 2.71 -13.66
CA LYS A 162 18.15 1.58 -14.48
C LYS A 162 17.11 0.44 -14.49
N GLU A 163 16.49 0.15 -13.35
CA GLU A 163 15.46 -0.90 -13.25
C GLU A 163 14.19 -0.51 -14.00
N ILE A 164 13.77 0.75 -13.88
CA ILE A 164 12.57 1.23 -14.55
C ILE A 164 12.78 1.35 -16.07
N GLY A 165 14.01 1.68 -16.49
CA GLY A 165 14.40 1.73 -17.90
C GLY A 165 13.49 2.61 -18.75
N ASN A 166 12.86 2.02 -19.78
CA ASN A 166 11.94 2.71 -20.67
C ASN A 166 10.46 2.52 -20.28
N SER A 167 10.17 1.95 -19.11
CA SER A 167 8.80 1.78 -18.65
C SER A 167 8.15 3.14 -18.40
N LYS A 168 6.92 3.30 -18.90
CA LYS A 168 6.13 4.54 -18.74
C LYS A 168 5.11 4.34 -17.64
N ILE A 169 5.59 4.05 -16.42
CA ILE A 169 4.70 3.83 -15.30
C ILE A 169 4.25 5.18 -14.75
N GLU A 170 2.94 5.39 -14.72
CA GLU A 170 2.30 6.50 -14.05
C GLU A 170 1.51 5.99 -12.84
N VAL A 171 1.70 6.62 -11.69
CA VAL A 171 0.96 6.32 -10.47
C VAL A 171 -0.01 7.46 -10.20
N HIS A 172 -1.30 7.14 -10.12
CA HIS A 172 -2.37 8.10 -9.95
C HIS A 172 -3.12 7.88 -8.64
N TYR A 173 -3.63 8.96 -8.07
CA TYR A 173 -4.55 8.93 -6.95
C TYR A 173 -5.99 8.94 -7.47
N PHE A 174 -6.75 7.90 -7.18
CA PHE A 174 -8.10 7.73 -7.71
C PHE A 174 -9.08 8.80 -7.21
N GLY A 175 -8.83 9.37 -6.03
CA GLY A 175 -9.63 10.45 -5.45
C GLY A 175 -9.72 11.74 -6.27
N TYR A 176 -8.91 11.90 -7.33
CA TYR A 176 -9.02 13.00 -8.29
C TYR A 176 -10.04 12.73 -9.41
N TYR A 177 -10.33 11.46 -9.68
CA TYR A 177 -11.28 11.04 -10.72
C TYR A 177 -12.67 10.79 -10.15
N GLU A 178 -12.73 10.24 -8.94
CA GLU A 178 -13.93 10.03 -8.15
C GLU A 178 -13.75 10.65 -6.78
N PRO A 179 -14.67 11.52 -6.33
CA PRO A 179 -14.54 12.17 -5.02
C PRO A 179 -14.36 11.13 -3.92
N TRP A 180 -13.22 11.20 -3.25
CA TRP A 180 -12.94 10.30 -2.14
C TRP A 180 -13.75 10.72 -0.90
N HIS A 181 -14.66 9.85 -0.48
CA HIS A 181 -15.51 10.08 0.67
C HIS A 181 -15.54 8.80 1.55
N PRO A 182 -14.87 8.76 2.69
CA PRO A 182 -14.67 7.54 3.49
C PRO A 182 -15.95 6.81 3.83
N GLN A 183 -17.00 7.54 4.22
CA GLN A 183 -18.30 6.98 4.56
C GLN A 183 -19.05 6.46 3.33
N GLY A 184 -18.95 7.18 2.20
CA GLY A 184 -19.53 6.76 0.93
C GLY A 184 -18.89 5.47 0.42
N ASN A 185 -17.56 5.41 0.44
CA ASN A 185 -16.80 4.22 0.05
C ASN A 185 -17.15 3.01 0.95
N TYR A 186 -17.36 3.25 2.24
CA TYR A 186 -17.80 2.21 3.16
C TYR A 186 -19.18 1.66 2.78
N TYR A 187 -20.18 2.51 2.56
CA TYR A 187 -21.51 2.05 2.15
C TYR A 187 -21.47 1.30 0.81
N TYR A 188 -20.70 1.81 -0.12
CA TYR A 188 -20.51 1.17 -1.41
C TYR A 188 -19.89 -0.23 -1.29
N ALA A 189 -18.83 -0.35 -0.46
CA ALA A 189 -18.15 -1.62 -0.24
C ALA A 189 -19.04 -2.65 0.49
N VAL A 190 -19.92 -2.21 1.39
CA VAL A 190 -20.92 -3.08 2.05
C VAL A 190 -21.92 -3.60 1.03
N GLU A 191 -22.48 -2.70 0.20
CA GLU A 191 -23.53 -3.04 -0.75
C GLU A 191 -23.03 -3.96 -1.88
N HIS A 192 -21.86 -3.67 -2.44
CA HIS A 192 -21.35 -4.34 -3.64
C HIS A 192 -20.31 -5.43 -3.35
N GLY A 193 -19.62 -5.37 -2.21
CA GLY A 193 -18.48 -6.23 -1.89
C GLY A 193 -18.63 -7.07 -0.62
N GLY A 194 -19.73 -6.93 0.09
CA GLY A 194 -19.92 -7.65 1.36
C GLY A 194 -18.88 -7.27 2.42
N PHE A 195 -18.40 -6.02 2.40
CA PHE A 195 -17.45 -5.51 3.40
C PHE A 195 -18.06 -5.58 4.79
N ILE A 196 -17.32 -6.09 5.76
CA ILE A 196 -17.72 -6.17 7.17
C ILE A 196 -16.88 -5.22 8.03
N THR A 197 -17.50 -4.68 9.08
CA THR A 197 -16.81 -3.84 10.05
C THR A 197 -16.17 -4.67 11.17
N ALA A 198 -15.27 -4.06 11.94
CA ALA A 198 -14.92 -4.58 13.26
C ALA A 198 -16.15 -4.57 14.20
N PRO A 199 -16.21 -5.44 15.22
CA PRO A 199 -17.34 -5.48 16.16
C PRO A 199 -17.42 -4.20 17.00
N GLU A 200 -16.28 -3.61 17.30
CA GLU A 200 -16.15 -2.39 18.09
C GLU A 200 -15.29 -1.36 17.36
N ARG A 201 -15.36 -0.11 17.78
CA ARG A 201 -14.48 0.96 17.27
C ARG A 201 -13.09 0.80 17.85
N LEU A 202 -12.07 1.04 17.04
CA LEU A 202 -10.71 1.19 17.53
C LEU A 202 -10.60 2.44 18.42
N SER A 203 -9.67 2.40 19.35
CA SER A 203 -9.40 3.55 20.24
C SER A 203 -9.07 4.79 19.39
N GLY A 204 -9.71 5.91 19.70
CA GLY A 204 -9.52 7.17 18.96
C GLY A 204 -10.25 7.29 17.63
N THR A 205 -11.05 6.29 17.21
CA THR A 205 -11.84 6.36 15.99
C THR A 205 -13.33 6.60 16.24
N TYR A 206 -14.01 7.22 15.26
CA TYR A 206 -15.47 7.44 15.30
C TYR A 206 -16.26 6.34 14.58
N ASN A 207 -15.58 5.46 13.85
CA ASN A 207 -16.22 4.42 13.02
C ASN A 207 -15.62 3.04 13.33
N LYS A 208 -16.20 2.00 12.70
CA LYS A 208 -15.79 0.60 12.85
C LYS A 208 -15.14 0.00 11.60
N TYR A 209 -14.80 0.84 10.62
CA TYR A 209 -14.35 0.38 9.30
C TYR A 209 -12.96 0.90 8.90
N SER A 210 -12.35 1.78 9.69
CA SER A 210 -11.01 2.29 9.41
C SER A 210 -9.97 1.49 10.19
N SER A 211 -8.82 1.25 9.55
CA SER A 211 -7.64 0.61 10.17
C SER A 211 -7.92 -0.74 10.83
N ILE A 212 -8.81 -1.54 10.23
CA ILE A 212 -9.28 -2.79 10.83
C ILE A 212 -8.60 -4.05 10.28
N ASP A 213 -7.70 -3.93 9.34
CA ASP A 213 -7.07 -5.07 8.66
C ASP A 213 -5.82 -5.59 9.37
N ASP A 214 -5.12 -4.75 10.14
CA ASP A 214 -3.90 -5.15 10.87
C ASP A 214 -4.08 -4.96 12.37
N LYS A 215 -3.79 -6.00 13.16
CA LYS A 215 -3.84 -5.95 14.64
C LYS A 215 -2.89 -4.95 15.27
N MET A 216 -1.89 -4.47 14.53
CA MET A 216 -0.99 -3.44 15.03
C MET A 216 -1.64 -2.04 15.03
N GLU A 217 -2.80 -1.91 14.39
CA GLU A 217 -3.59 -0.66 14.36
C GLU A 217 -4.70 -0.67 15.43
N GLU A 218 -5.02 -1.83 16.01
CA GLU A 218 -5.93 -1.98 17.15
C GLU A 218 -5.27 -1.47 18.46
#